data_f3986f94473c255e2da1061ac6e0743a
#
_entry.id   f3986f94473c255e2da1061ac6e0743a
#
_cell.length_a   1.000
_cell.length_b   1.000
_cell.length_c   1.000
_cell.angle_alpha   90.00
_cell.angle_beta   90.00
_cell.angle_gamma   90.00
#
_symmetry.space_group_name_H-M   'P 1'
#
loop_
_entity.id
_entity.type
_entity.pdbx_description
1 polymer ?
#
loop_
_entity_poly.entity_id
_entity_poly.type
_entity_poly.pdbx_seq_one_letter_code
_entity_poly.pdbx_strand_id
1 'polypeptide(L)'
;FFLDIVYKNKKVKFRVANPEASLSTLMSNLRHAIGKDGRLIFDFPSVDSTGAPLDYFFGKEDSEINEIRVMRPRIGKEDQTLADYNVSNGDTVFLIPDPFPG
;
A
#
# COMPACT_ATOMS: atom_id res chain seq x y z
N PHE A 1 -11.43 -11.03 -2.21
CA PHE A 1 -10.69 -10.01 -2.93
C PHE A 1 -9.22 -10.07 -2.54
N PHE A 2 -8.35 -10.30 -3.53
CA PHE A 2 -6.92 -10.42 -3.32
C PHE A 2 -6.15 -9.41 -4.12
N LEU A 3 -5.05 -8.93 -3.55
CA LEU A 3 -4.08 -8.10 -4.25
C LEU A 3 -2.69 -8.70 -4.09
N ASP A 4 -1.86 -8.54 -5.11
CA ASP A 4 -0.43 -8.77 -4.97
C ASP A 4 0.20 -7.46 -4.47
N ILE A 5 0.74 -7.49 -3.27
CA ILE A 5 1.41 -6.34 -2.66
C ILE A 5 2.92 -6.52 -2.82
N VAL A 6 3.56 -5.52 -3.39
CA VAL A 6 5.01 -5.53 -3.61
C VAL A 6 5.65 -4.47 -2.73
N TYR A 7 6.62 -4.90 -1.92
CA TYR A 7 7.45 -4.01 -1.12
C TYR A 7 8.90 -4.45 -1.23
N LYS A 8 9.75 -3.57 -1.75
CA LYS A 8 11.14 -3.91 -2.07
C LYS A 8 11.16 -5.13 -3.01
N ASN A 9 11.85 -6.20 -2.63
CA ASN A 9 11.95 -7.42 -3.44
C ASN A 9 10.94 -8.50 -3.03
N LYS A 10 9.96 -8.14 -2.22
CA LYS A 10 8.97 -9.09 -1.70
C LYS A 10 7.61 -8.84 -2.34
N LYS A 11 7.01 -9.90 -2.87
CA LYS A 11 5.67 -9.88 -3.44
C LYS A 11 4.83 -10.89 -2.67
N VAL A 12 3.72 -10.43 -2.09
CA VAL A 12 2.84 -11.27 -1.29
C VAL A 12 1.40 -11.09 -1.74
N LYS A 13 0.69 -12.21 -1.87
CA LYS A 13 -0.74 -12.19 -2.12
C LYS A 13 -1.45 -11.86 -0.81
N PHE A 14 -2.13 -10.73 -0.80
CA PHE A 14 -2.79 -10.22 0.40
C PHE A 14 -4.30 -10.23 0.22
N ARG A 15 -5.01 -10.78 1.21
CA ARG A 15 -6.46 -10.79 1.20
C ARG A 15 -6.99 -9.46 1.75
N VAL A 16 -7.82 -8.79 0.95
CA VAL A 16 -8.53 -7.58 1.37
C VAL A 16 -9.93 -8.00 1.80
N ALA A 17 -10.21 -7.88 3.08
CA ALA A 17 -11.50 -8.28 3.64
C ALA A 17 -12.64 -7.40 3.16
N ASN A 18 -12.39 -6.10 3.00
CA ASN A 18 -13.37 -5.13 2.53
C ASN A 18 -12.76 -4.27 1.42
N PRO A 19 -13.10 -4.51 0.14
CA PRO A 19 -12.53 -3.73 -0.97
C PRO A 19 -13.02 -2.28 -1.00
N GLU A 20 -14.06 -1.94 -0.23
CA GLU A 20 -14.56 -0.57 -0.10
C GLU A 20 -13.89 0.19 1.06
N ALA A 21 -13.00 -0.46 1.80
CA ALA A 21 -12.25 0.20 2.86
C ALA A 21 -11.32 1.28 2.30
N SER A 22 -11.04 2.29 3.10
CA SER A 22 -10.13 3.35 2.71
C SER A 22 -8.70 2.87 2.55
N LEU A 23 -7.90 3.62 1.80
CA LEU A 23 -6.47 3.32 1.65
C LEU A 23 -5.74 3.38 3.00
N SER A 24 -6.14 4.28 3.89
CA SER A 24 -5.56 4.36 5.22
C SER A 24 -5.84 3.11 6.05
N THR A 25 -7.05 2.54 5.93
CA THR A 25 -7.39 1.27 6.57
C THR A 25 -6.55 0.13 6.01
N LEU A 26 -6.37 0.06 4.70
CA LEU A 26 -5.53 -0.95 4.07
C LEU A 26 -4.08 -0.83 4.55
N MET A 27 -3.56 0.38 4.62
CA MET A 27 -2.20 0.62 5.10
C MET A 27 -2.04 0.15 6.56
N SER A 28 -3.01 0.46 7.41
CA SER A 28 -2.99 0.00 8.81
C SER A 28 -3.02 -1.53 8.89
N ASN A 29 -3.85 -2.17 8.07
CA ASN A 29 -3.93 -3.63 8.04
C ASN A 29 -2.60 -4.26 7.60
N LEU A 30 -1.93 -3.67 6.62
CA LEU A 30 -0.62 -4.15 6.17
C LEU A 30 0.44 -4.03 7.27
N ARG A 31 0.42 -2.96 8.03
CA ARG A 31 1.38 -2.75 9.13
C ARG A 31 1.27 -3.81 10.22
N HIS A 32 0.09 -4.38 10.41
CA HIS A 32 -0.18 -5.36 11.46
C HIS A 32 -0.33 -6.79 10.94
N ALA A 33 -0.20 -7.00 9.63
CA ALA A 33 -0.37 -8.32 9.04
C ALA A 33 0.75 -9.27 9.47
N ILE A 34 0.36 -10.41 10.01
CA ILE A 34 1.27 -11.43 10.53
C ILE A 34 1.16 -12.68 9.67
N GLY A 35 2.30 -13.25 9.30
CA GLY A 35 2.37 -14.49 8.56
C GLY A 35 2.21 -15.73 9.44
N LYS A 36 2.28 -16.89 8.82
CA LYS A 36 2.15 -18.19 9.51
C LYS A 36 3.24 -18.43 10.57
N ASP A 37 4.38 -17.78 10.40
CA ASP A 37 5.51 -17.88 11.32
C ASP A 37 5.39 -16.92 12.53
N GLY A 38 4.31 -16.18 12.64
CA GLY A 38 4.08 -15.21 13.72
C GLY A 38 4.81 -13.89 13.54
N ARG A 39 5.48 -13.69 12.41
CA ARG A 39 6.21 -12.46 12.11
C ARG A 39 5.41 -11.57 11.16
N LEU A 40 5.73 -10.28 11.16
CA LEU A 40 5.13 -9.34 10.22
C LEU A 40 5.42 -9.79 8.78
N ILE A 41 4.39 -9.77 7.95
CA ILE A 41 4.54 -10.09 6.52
C ILE A 41 5.41 -9.05 5.85
N PHE A 42 5.15 -7.77 6.14
CA PHE A 42 5.94 -6.66 5.64
C PHE A 42 6.54 -5.90 6.83
N ASP A 43 7.85 -5.84 6.87
CA ASP A 43 8.55 -5.05 7.86
C ASP A 43 8.94 -3.71 7.21
N PHE A 44 8.05 -2.74 7.30
CA PHE A 44 8.34 -1.39 6.82
C PHE A 44 8.35 -0.42 8.01
N PRO A 45 9.52 0.16 8.29
CA PRO A 45 9.69 0.99 9.47
C PRO A 45 8.90 2.29 9.40
N SER A 46 8.47 2.78 10.54
CA SER A 46 7.77 4.06 10.65
C SER A 46 8.71 5.25 10.80
N VAL A 47 10.01 4.98 10.99
CA VAL A 47 11.04 6.02 11.05
C VAL A 47 12.27 5.56 10.26
N ASP A 48 13.03 6.52 9.77
CA ASP A 48 14.29 6.23 9.08
C ASP A 48 15.45 6.03 10.07
N SER A 49 16.68 5.87 9.56
CA SER A 49 17.86 5.67 10.40
C SER A 49 18.20 6.87 11.28
N THR A 50 17.69 8.05 10.96
CA THR A 50 17.90 9.28 11.76
C THR A 50 16.77 9.53 12.75
N GLY A 51 15.72 8.67 12.77
CA GLY A 51 14.55 8.84 13.61
C GLY A 51 13.48 9.74 13.02
N ALA A 52 13.66 10.23 11.79
CA ALA A 52 12.64 11.03 11.12
C ALA A 52 11.47 10.15 10.66
N PRO A 53 10.23 10.65 10.71
CA PRO A 53 9.06 9.87 10.28
C PRO A 53 9.15 9.46 8.82
N LEU A 54 8.75 8.21 8.55
CA LEU A 54 8.60 7.67 7.21
C LEU A 54 7.13 7.41 6.94
N ASP A 55 6.65 7.97 5.84
CA ASP A 55 5.33 7.64 5.31
C ASP A 55 5.46 6.74 4.09
N TYR A 56 4.35 6.11 3.73
CA TYR A 56 4.25 5.22 2.59
C TYR A 56 2.99 5.54 1.83
N PHE A 57 3.02 5.27 0.54
CA PHE A 57 1.84 5.36 -0.29
C PHE A 57 1.76 4.14 -1.21
N PHE A 58 0.58 3.93 -1.78
CA PHE A 58 0.38 2.87 -2.74
C PHE A 58 0.62 3.37 -4.16
N GLY A 59 1.10 2.48 -5.01
CA GLY A 59 1.20 2.72 -6.44
C GLY A 59 0.59 1.58 -7.22
N LYS A 60 0.00 1.88 -8.36
CA LYS A 60 -0.53 0.89 -9.29
C LYS A 60 0.17 1.03 -10.62
N GLU A 61 0.55 -0.11 -11.21
CA GLU A 61 1.12 -0.10 -12.55
C GLU A 61 0.08 0.33 -13.57
N ASP A 62 0.44 1.34 -14.37
CA ASP A 62 -0.39 1.81 -15.48
C ASP A 62 0.23 1.31 -16.79
N SER A 63 -0.44 0.34 -17.40
CA SER A 63 0.06 -0.30 -18.62
C SER A 63 0.06 0.64 -19.83
N GLU A 64 -0.75 1.69 -19.83
CA GLU A 64 -0.82 2.64 -20.93
C GLU A 64 0.43 3.52 -21.02
N ILE A 65 0.96 3.90 -19.86
CA ILE A 65 2.17 4.75 -19.80
C ILE A 65 3.40 3.97 -19.35
N ASN A 66 3.24 2.69 -19.02
CA ASN A 66 4.32 1.81 -18.55
C ASN A 66 5.05 2.36 -17.31
N GLU A 67 4.32 3.02 -16.43
CA GLU A 67 4.82 3.62 -15.19
C GLU A 67 3.93 3.26 -14.02
N ILE A 68 4.43 3.50 -12.80
CA ILE A 68 3.64 3.32 -11.59
C ILE A 68 2.91 4.63 -11.29
N ARG A 69 1.58 4.54 -11.27
CA ARG A 69 0.73 5.67 -10.89
C ARG A 69 0.55 5.68 -9.38
N VAL A 70 0.91 6.78 -8.75
CA VAL A 70 0.79 6.93 -7.30
C VAL A 70 -0.68 7.16 -6.92
N MET A 71 -1.12 6.40 -5.91
CA MET A 71 -2.47 6.52 -5.35
C MET A 71 -2.40 7.37 -4.08
N ARG A 72 -2.22 8.67 -4.25
CA ARG A 72 -2.26 9.63 -3.14
C ARG A 72 -3.67 10.19 -3.01
N PRO A 73 -4.23 10.22 -1.79
CA PRO A 73 -5.49 10.89 -1.57
C PRO A 73 -5.40 12.37 -1.96
N ARG A 74 -6.42 12.87 -2.61
CA ARG A 74 -6.51 14.30 -2.92
C ARG A 74 -6.84 15.07 -1.66
N ILE A 75 -6.42 16.33 -1.59
CA ILE A 75 -6.82 17.23 -0.49
C ILE A 75 -8.35 17.26 -0.38
N GLY A 76 -8.88 17.01 0.82
CA GLY A 76 -10.30 16.90 1.07
C GLY A 76 -10.92 15.55 0.76
N LYS A 77 -10.13 14.59 0.26
CA LYS A 77 -10.57 13.22 -0.07
C LYS A 77 -9.56 12.19 0.42
N GLU A 78 -9.10 12.37 1.64
CA GLU A 78 -8.02 11.57 2.22
C GLU A 78 -8.40 10.10 2.42
N ASP A 79 -9.70 9.80 2.50
CA ASP A 79 -10.19 8.43 2.70
C ASP A 79 -10.67 7.75 1.41
N GLN A 80 -9.99 8.04 0.29
CA GLN A 80 -10.30 7.35 -0.95
C GLN A 80 -10.06 5.84 -0.83
N THR A 81 -10.82 5.08 -1.60
CA THR A 81 -10.79 3.61 -1.59
C THR A 81 -10.02 3.05 -2.77
N LEU A 82 -9.81 1.74 -2.76
CA LEU A 82 -9.21 1.04 -3.91
C LEU A 82 -10.05 1.22 -5.17
N ALA A 83 -11.38 1.23 -5.04
CA ALA A 83 -12.29 1.41 -6.18
C ALA A 83 -12.12 2.78 -6.83
N ASP A 84 -11.82 3.82 -6.04
CA ASP A 84 -11.59 5.17 -6.56
C ASP A 84 -10.38 5.24 -7.49
N TYR A 85 -9.45 4.29 -7.37
CA TYR A 85 -8.25 4.20 -8.20
C TYR A 85 -8.32 3.05 -9.21
N ASN A 86 -9.50 2.48 -9.43
CA ASN A 86 -9.73 1.38 -10.37
C ASN A 86 -8.88 0.14 -10.06
N VAL A 87 -8.68 -0.15 -8.79
CA VAL A 87 -7.98 -1.35 -8.35
C VAL A 87 -8.97 -2.50 -8.26
N SER A 88 -8.67 -3.58 -8.95
CA SER A 88 -9.53 -4.76 -9.04
C SER A 88 -8.89 -5.98 -8.40
N ASN A 89 -9.71 -7.00 -8.14
CA ASN A 89 -9.23 -8.27 -7.62
C ASN A 89 -8.12 -8.85 -8.51
N GLY A 90 -7.01 -9.22 -7.89
CA GLY A 90 -5.85 -9.77 -8.59
C GLY A 90 -4.83 -8.74 -9.08
N ASP A 91 -5.12 -7.46 -8.92
CA ASP A 91 -4.18 -6.41 -9.33
C ASP A 91 -2.93 -6.39 -8.45
N THR A 92 -1.86 -5.85 -9.00
CA THR A 92 -0.61 -5.64 -8.29
C THR A 92 -0.54 -4.19 -7.78
N VAL A 93 -0.24 -4.05 -6.50
CA VAL A 93 -0.11 -2.75 -5.84
C VAL A 93 1.25 -2.67 -5.18
N PHE A 94 1.93 -1.56 -5.36
CA PHE A 94 3.26 -1.32 -4.80
C PHE A 94 3.14 -0.50 -3.53
N LEU A 95 3.92 -0.87 -2.51
CA LEU A 95 4.07 -0.10 -1.28
C LEU A 95 5.37 0.70 -1.41
N ILE A 96 5.27 2.01 -1.46
CA ILE A 96 6.37 2.90 -1.80
C ILE A 96 6.65 3.86 -0.66
N PRO A 97 7.92 3.95 -0.17
CA PRO A 97 8.28 4.95 0.82
C PRO A 97 8.13 6.36 0.25
N ASP A 98 7.58 7.26 1.03
CA ASP A 98 7.49 8.67 0.66
C ASP A 98 8.74 9.40 1.19
N PRO A 99 9.63 9.86 0.30
CA PRO A 99 10.84 10.57 0.74
C PRO A 99 10.56 11.98 1.26
N PHE A 100 9.35 12.49 1.05
CA PHE A 100 8.96 13.84 1.45
C PHE A 100 7.64 13.80 2.21
N PRO A 101 7.60 13.14 3.39
CA PRO A 101 6.39 13.12 4.20
C PRO A 101 6.10 14.54 4.69
N GLY A 102 4.94 15.04 4.35
CA GLY A 102 4.64 16.43 4.69
C GLY A 102 3.25 16.67 5.12
#